data_00f88b71f878929ce786bf60f9e1b9e9
#
_entry.id   00f88b71f878929ce786bf60f9e1b9e9
#
_cell.length_a   1.000
_cell.length_b   1.000
_cell.length_c   1.000
_cell.angle_alpha   90.00
_cell.angle_beta   90.00
_cell.angle_gamma   90.00
#
_symmetry.space_group_name_H-M   'P 1'
#
loop_
_entity.id
_entity.type
_entity.pdbx_description
1 polymer ?
#
loop_
_entity_poly.entity_id
_entity_poly.type
_entity_poly.pdbx_seq_one_letter_code
_entity_poly.pdbx_strand_id
1 'polypeptide(L)'
;MSLTINSAFDGGNIRVIGQDGGKVDLEIVNDHQSDFYQWFYFRVAGLGGGERVTFRILNAAGSAYPFGWPGYQARASVDRVDWRMIPTRYENGVLEFDWSGDAQVAWFAYFAPFTMEMHADLIARIARRPGVAHRELGLSLDGQPIDAFTLGSGAKQVWLYAR
;
A
#
# COMPACT_ATOMS: atom_id res chain seq x y z
N MET A 1 15.74 -4.30 20.86
CA MET A 1 14.53 -4.80 20.19
C MET A 1 14.93 -5.35 18.82
N SER A 2 14.50 -6.56 18.45
CA SER A 2 14.76 -7.11 17.11
C SER A 2 13.47 -7.05 16.31
N LEU A 3 13.42 -6.16 15.31
CA LEU A 3 12.27 -6.01 14.41
C LEU A 3 12.45 -6.88 13.18
N THR A 4 11.38 -7.52 12.75
CA THR A 4 11.34 -8.23 11.47
C THR A 4 10.43 -7.47 10.51
N ILE A 5 11.00 -6.96 9.42
CA ILE A 5 10.28 -6.25 8.37
C ILE A 5 10.13 -7.19 7.17
N ASN A 6 8.92 -7.25 6.62
CA ASN A 6 8.60 -8.13 5.50
C ASN A 6 7.62 -7.42 4.54
N SER A 7 7.87 -7.55 3.25
CA SER A 7 6.99 -7.11 2.16
C SER A 7 6.74 -8.20 1.11
N ALA A 8 7.10 -9.48 1.41
CA ALA A 8 6.88 -10.61 0.51
C ALA A 8 5.43 -11.12 0.59
N PHE A 9 4.49 -10.25 0.24
CA PHE A 9 3.05 -10.53 0.16
C PHE A 9 2.41 -9.61 -0.90
N ASP A 10 1.18 -9.86 -1.25
CA ASP A 10 0.47 -9.11 -2.28
C ASP A 10 0.43 -7.60 -2.00
N GLY A 11 0.90 -6.82 -2.96
CA GLY A 11 1.06 -5.36 -2.85
C GLY A 11 2.23 -4.91 -1.98
N GLY A 12 2.99 -5.82 -1.37
CA GLY A 12 4.12 -5.47 -0.53
C GLY A 12 5.28 -4.88 -1.32
N ASN A 13 5.85 -3.77 -0.83
CA ASN A 13 7.00 -3.10 -1.44
C ASN A 13 7.77 -2.30 -0.40
N ILE A 14 8.93 -2.79 -0.03
CA ILE A 14 9.94 -2.07 0.75
C ILE A 14 11.26 -2.87 0.75
N ARG A 15 12.37 -2.18 0.89
CA ARG A 15 13.70 -2.74 1.15
C ARG A 15 14.24 -2.18 2.46
N VAL A 16 14.74 -3.04 3.33
CA VAL A 16 15.43 -2.65 4.56
C VAL A 16 16.90 -2.35 4.23
N ILE A 17 17.36 -1.17 4.63
CA ILE A 17 18.75 -0.71 4.47
C ILE A 17 19.51 -0.93 5.75
N GLY A 18 18.89 -0.67 6.91
CA GLY A 18 19.51 -0.85 8.20
C GLY A 18 18.54 -0.72 9.36
N GLN A 19 18.97 -1.19 10.54
CA GLN A 19 18.23 -1.07 11.79
C GLN A 19 19.24 -0.74 12.90
N ASP A 20 18.96 0.30 13.65
CA ASP A 20 19.76 0.70 14.82
C ASP A 20 18.90 1.41 15.87
N GLY A 21 18.91 0.90 17.11
CA GLY A 21 18.34 1.57 18.29
C GLY A 21 16.90 2.08 18.14
N GLY A 22 16.01 1.32 17.50
CA GLY A 22 14.62 1.74 17.25
C GLY A 22 14.45 2.63 16.03
N LYS A 23 15.49 2.85 15.24
CA LYS A 23 15.42 3.46 13.91
C LYS A 23 15.54 2.39 12.83
N VAL A 24 14.74 2.51 11.80
CA VAL A 24 14.71 1.59 10.65
C VAL A 24 14.85 2.40 9.37
N ASP A 25 15.94 2.20 8.66
CA ASP A 25 16.20 2.81 7.36
C ASP A 25 15.67 1.92 6.24
N LEU A 26 14.88 2.51 5.38
CA LEU A 26 14.11 1.85 4.34
C LEU A 26 14.30 2.54 2.99
N GLU A 27 14.06 1.80 1.91
CA GLU A 27 13.90 2.35 0.57
C GLU A 27 12.69 1.72 -0.13
N ILE A 28 11.95 2.53 -0.88
CA ILE A 28 10.93 2.03 -1.80
C ILE A 28 11.65 1.39 -2.99
N VAL A 29 11.19 0.22 -3.41
CA VAL A 29 11.72 -0.47 -4.60
C VAL A 29 10.92 -0.03 -5.82
N ASN A 30 11.55 0.01 -6.99
CA ASN A 30 10.89 0.32 -8.25
C ASN A 30 9.72 -0.65 -8.50
N ASP A 31 8.68 -0.15 -9.15
CA ASP A 31 7.59 -0.97 -9.66
C ASP A 31 8.14 -2.00 -10.68
N HIS A 32 7.46 -3.13 -10.81
CA HIS A 32 7.88 -4.18 -11.73
C HIS A 32 8.02 -3.66 -13.17
N GLN A 33 9.16 -3.93 -13.79
CA GLN A 33 9.51 -3.48 -15.15
C GLN A 33 9.41 -1.96 -15.37
N SER A 34 9.70 -1.17 -14.35
CA SER A 34 9.58 0.28 -14.35
C SER A 34 10.75 0.94 -13.62
N ASP A 35 11.07 2.18 -14.02
CA ASP A 35 12.02 3.04 -13.29
C ASP A 35 11.30 3.92 -12.24
N PHE A 36 9.97 3.83 -12.14
CA PHE A 36 9.18 4.58 -11.20
C PHE A 36 9.01 3.84 -9.89
N TYR A 37 8.91 4.59 -8.80
CA TYR A 37 8.51 4.11 -7.49
C TYR A 37 7.79 5.22 -6.71
N GLN A 38 6.81 4.85 -5.92
CA GLN A 38 6.07 5.73 -5.02
C GLN A 38 5.41 4.94 -3.91
N TRP A 39 4.91 3.75 -4.25
CA TRP A 39 4.15 2.88 -3.39
C TRP A 39 5.06 2.16 -2.40
N PHE A 40 4.69 2.17 -1.12
CA PHE A 40 5.24 1.28 -0.12
C PHE A 40 4.13 0.58 0.66
N TYR A 41 4.37 -0.67 1.02
CA TYR A 41 3.52 -1.46 1.89
C TYR A 41 4.34 -2.56 2.52
N PHE A 42 4.39 -2.60 3.86
CA PHE A 42 5.19 -3.57 4.58
C PHE A 42 4.61 -3.89 5.94
N ARG A 43 4.98 -5.07 6.45
CA ARG A 43 4.65 -5.57 7.78
C ARG A 43 5.87 -5.47 8.67
N VAL A 44 5.66 -5.12 9.93
CA VAL A 44 6.67 -5.15 10.99
C VAL A 44 6.18 -6.04 12.11
N ALA A 45 7.03 -6.96 12.55
CA ALA A 45 6.83 -7.79 13.75
C ALA A 45 7.94 -7.54 14.77
N GLY A 46 7.68 -7.87 16.03
CA GLY A 46 8.58 -7.59 17.14
C GLY A 46 8.37 -6.19 17.74
N LEU A 47 7.30 -5.51 17.33
CA LEU A 47 6.78 -4.33 18.00
C LEU A 47 6.19 -4.74 19.37
N GLY A 48 5.88 -3.80 20.22
CA GLY A 48 5.26 -4.04 21.52
C GLY A 48 6.03 -3.37 22.64
N GLY A 49 5.39 -3.25 23.81
CA GLY A 49 5.98 -2.59 24.95
C GLY A 49 5.97 -1.06 24.90
N GLY A 50 5.26 -0.47 23.90
CA GLY A 50 5.10 0.98 23.81
C GLY A 50 6.35 1.76 23.38
N GLU A 51 7.45 1.05 23.06
CA GLU A 51 8.66 1.71 22.58
C GLU A 51 8.42 2.39 21.23
N ARG A 52 8.99 3.58 21.07
CA ARG A 52 8.92 4.32 19.83
C ARG A 52 9.88 3.74 18.80
N VAL A 53 9.35 3.44 17.61
CA VAL A 53 10.13 3.05 16.43
C VAL A 53 9.97 4.13 15.35
N THR A 54 11.08 4.59 14.79
CA THR A 54 11.11 5.56 13.70
C THR A 54 11.47 4.85 12.40
N PHE A 55 10.59 4.90 11.43
CA PHE A 55 10.83 4.43 10.07
C PHE A 55 11.23 5.59 9.17
N ARG A 56 12.29 5.40 8.37
CA ARG A 56 12.85 6.43 7.51
C ARG A 56 12.97 5.90 6.07
N ILE A 57 12.20 6.44 5.16
CA ILE A 57 12.30 6.13 3.73
C ILE A 57 13.31 7.11 3.12
N LEU A 58 14.51 6.61 2.85
CA LEU A 58 15.67 7.44 2.49
C LEU A 58 15.62 7.96 1.05
N ASN A 59 14.96 7.25 0.15
CA ASN A 59 14.89 7.60 -1.27
C ASN A 59 13.60 8.33 -1.67
N ALA A 60 12.87 8.90 -0.71
CA ALA A 60 11.59 9.58 -0.99
C ALA A 60 11.72 10.72 -2.00
N ALA A 61 12.83 11.47 -1.98
CA ALA A 61 13.07 12.57 -2.92
C ALA A 61 13.11 12.15 -4.40
N GLY A 62 13.53 10.92 -4.68
CA GLY A 62 13.62 10.39 -6.04
C GLY A 62 12.35 9.69 -6.53
N SER A 63 11.27 9.68 -5.74
CA SER A 63 10.02 9.03 -6.11
C SER A 63 9.31 9.73 -7.29
N ALA A 64 8.33 9.07 -7.89
CA ALA A 64 7.59 9.58 -9.06
C ALA A 64 6.84 10.89 -8.78
N TYR A 65 6.40 11.10 -7.53
CA TYR A 65 5.67 12.29 -7.10
C TYR A 65 6.26 12.88 -5.82
N PRO A 66 7.49 13.39 -5.83
CA PRO A 66 8.14 13.90 -4.63
C PRO A 66 7.43 15.11 -4.03
N PHE A 67 6.69 15.86 -4.83
CA PHE A 67 5.89 17.01 -4.37
C PHE A 67 4.66 16.60 -3.52
N GLY A 68 4.30 15.34 -3.51
CA GLY A 68 3.22 14.81 -2.70
C GLY A 68 3.62 14.51 -1.25
N TRP A 69 4.92 14.57 -0.91
CA TRP A 69 5.39 14.26 0.43
C TRP A 69 5.18 15.36 1.47
N PRO A 70 5.31 16.66 1.14
CA PRO A 70 5.00 17.73 2.08
C PRO A 70 3.54 17.64 2.56
N GLY A 71 3.34 17.47 3.88
CA GLY A 71 2.02 17.30 4.48
C GLY A 71 1.39 15.90 4.33
N TYR A 72 2.08 14.98 3.68
CA TYR A 72 1.65 13.59 3.57
C TYR A 72 1.67 12.89 4.93
N GLN A 73 0.76 11.93 5.13
CA GLN A 73 0.72 11.09 6.32
C GLN A 73 0.61 9.62 5.92
N ALA A 74 1.57 8.81 6.35
CA ALA A 74 1.56 7.37 6.16
C ALA A 74 0.36 6.71 6.84
N ARG A 75 -0.02 5.55 6.39
CA ARG A 75 -1.09 4.75 6.98
C ARG A 75 -0.50 3.60 7.79
N ALA A 76 -1.09 3.36 8.95
CA ALA A 76 -0.78 2.19 9.77
C ALA A 76 -2.04 1.42 10.12
N SER A 77 -1.92 0.10 10.23
CA SER A 77 -2.99 -0.81 10.65
C SER A 77 -2.40 -1.95 11.48
N VAL A 78 -3.17 -2.46 12.42
CA VAL A 78 -2.82 -3.65 13.21
C VAL A 78 -3.64 -4.89 12.81
N ASP A 79 -4.64 -4.71 11.95
CA ASP A 79 -5.57 -5.76 11.51
C ASP A 79 -5.76 -5.82 9.97
N ARG A 80 -5.17 -4.84 9.22
CA ARG A 80 -5.30 -4.67 7.76
C ARG A 80 -6.72 -4.26 7.30
N VAL A 81 -7.59 -3.93 8.23
CA VAL A 81 -8.96 -3.47 7.97
C VAL A 81 -9.08 -1.99 8.30
N ASP A 82 -8.72 -1.64 9.53
CA ASP A 82 -8.75 -0.25 10.00
C ASP A 82 -7.39 0.41 9.80
N TRP A 83 -7.36 1.37 8.89
CA TRP A 83 -6.16 2.14 8.54
C TRP A 83 -6.26 3.56 9.08
N ARG A 84 -5.27 3.96 9.87
CA ARG A 84 -5.20 5.32 10.43
C ARG A 84 -3.98 6.07 9.90
N MET A 85 -4.14 7.38 9.78
CA MET A 85 -3.00 8.28 9.53
C MET A 85 -2.09 8.31 10.75
N ILE A 86 -0.80 8.33 10.51
CA ILE A 86 0.20 8.48 11.55
C ILE A 86 1.06 9.72 11.29
N PRO A 87 1.56 10.37 12.36
CA PRO A 87 2.43 11.53 12.22
C PRO A 87 3.63 11.21 11.33
N THR A 88 3.76 11.99 10.27
CA THR A 88 4.78 11.80 9.23
C THR A 88 5.40 13.15 8.92
N ARG A 89 6.71 13.18 8.70
CA ARG A 89 7.46 14.37 8.29
C ARG A 89 8.28 14.07 7.05
N TYR A 90 8.44 15.08 6.22
CA TYR A 90 9.29 15.01 5.04
C TYR A 90 10.30 16.13 5.09
N GLU A 91 11.57 15.78 5.30
CA GLU A 91 12.66 16.76 5.45
C GLU A 91 13.91 16.23 4.75
N ASN A 92 14.60 17.11 4.05
CA ASN A 92 15.88 16.79 3.36
C ASN A 92 15.79 15.55 2.45
N GLY A 93 14.64 15.32 1.82
CA GLY A 93 14.43 14.19 0.89
C GLY A 93 14.09 12.87 1.56
N VAL A 94 13.98 12.84 2.87
CA VAL A 94 13.65 11.65 3.68
C VAL A 94 12.21 11.77 4.19
N LEU A 95 11.44 10.71 4.03
CA LEU A 95 10.12 10.58 4.64
C LEU A 95 10.26 9.78 5.94
N GLU A 96 9.85 10.38 7.05
CA GLU A 96 9.93 9.74 8.36
C GLU A 96 8.57 9.66 9.02
N PHE A 97 8.28 8.54 9.69
CA PHE A 97 7.10 8.38 10.53
C PHE A 97 7.41 7.51 11.75
N ASP A 98 6.65 7.77 12.81
CA ASP A 98 6.87 7.14 14.09
C ASP A 98 5.73 6.19 14.43
N TRP A 99 6.08 5.09 15.06
CA TRP A 99 5.13 4.17 15.66
C TRP A 99 5.41 4.03 17.15
N SER A 100 4.37 4.14 17.96
CA SER A 100 4.37 3.79 19.38
C SER A 100 3.03 3.17 19.71
N GLY A 101 2.98 1.88 19.90
CA GLY A 101 1.73 1.16 20.20
C GLY A 101 2.05 -0.20 20.81
N ASP A 102 1.06 -0.81 21.43
CA ASP A 102 1.20 -2.09 22.15
C ASP A 102 1.09 -3.31 21.22
N ALA A 103 0.70 -3.11 19.96
CA ALA A 103 0.57 -4.20 19.00
C ALA A 103 1.95 -4.78 18.65
N GLN A 104 2.09 -6.09 18.73
CA GLN A 104 3.33 -6.79 18.38
C GLN A 104 3.58 -6.85 16.87
N VAL A 105 2.55 -6.65 16.06
CA VAL A 105 2.60 -6.62 14.60
C VAL A 105 1.79 -5.44 14.10
N ALA A 106 2.34 -4.70 13.13
CA ALA A 106 1.64 -3.65 12.42
C ALA A 106 2.04 -3.64 10.94
N TRP A 107 1.16 -3.07 10.13
CA TRP A 107 1.39 -2.82 8.70
C TRP A 107 1.42 -1.33 8.45
N PHE A 108 2.30 -0.93 7.54
CA PHE A 108 2.48 0.46 7.13
C PHE A 108 2.37 0.56 5.61
N ALA A 109 1.64 1.55 5.12
CA ALA A 109 1.40 1.71 3.69
C ALA A 109 1.29 3.18 3.27
N TYR A 110 1.50 3.43 1.98
CA TYR A 110 1.33 4.72 1.35
C TYR A 110 -0.13 5.22 1.48
N PHE A 111 -1.09 4.38 1.20
CA PHE A 111 -2.52 4.52 1.56
C PHE A 111 -3.09 3.13 1.88
N ALA A 112 -4.34 3.05 2.34
CA ALA A 112 -4.98 1.77 2.63
C ALA A 112 -4.94 0.87 1.38
N PRO A 113 -4.28 -0.30 1.43
CA PRO A 113 -4.13 -1.17 0.28
C PRO A 113 -5.46 -1.75 -0.21
N PHE A 114 -5.57 -1.90 -1.53
CA PHE A 114 -6.59 -2.71 -2.16
C PHE A 114 -5.88 -3.84 -2.91
N THR A 115 -5.83 -5.02 -2.31
CA THR A 115 -5.04 -6.16 -2.78
C THR A 115 -5.77 -6.95 -3.86
N MET A 116 -5.07 -7.84 -4.58
CA MET A 116 -5.68 -8.71 -5.60
C MET A 116 -6.74 -9.64 -4.99
N GLU A 117 -6.57 -10.11 -3.76
CA GLU A 117 -7.60 -10.88 -3.05
C GLU A 117 -8.87 -10.03 -2.81
N MET A 118 -8.71 -8.79 -2.36
CA MET A 118 -9.84 -7.87 -2.21
C MET A 118 -10.52 -7.57 -3.55
N HIS A 119 -9.75 -7.47 -4.63
CA HIS A 119 -10.27 -7.34 -5.98
C HIS A 119 -11.08 -8.59 -6.38
N ALA A 120 -10.54 -9.79 -6.20
CA ALA A 120 -11.23 -11.04 -6.50
C ALA A 120 -12.54 -11.18 -5.72
N ASP A 121 -12.54 -10.83 -4.44
CA ASP A 121 -13.75 -10.80 -3.60
C ASP A 121 -14.78 -9.79 -4.11
N LEU A 122 -14.33 -8.59 -4.54
CA LEU A 122 -15.19 -7.57 -5.13
C LEU A 122 -15.84 -8.09 -6.42
N ILE A 123 -15.06 -8.68 -7.33
CA ILE A 123 -15.54 -9.27 -8.58
C ILE A 123 -16.58 -10.35 -8.29
N ALA A 124 -16.28 -11.31 -7.41
CA ALA A 124 -17.18 -12.38 -7.03
C ALA A 124 -18.50 -11.85 -6.43
N ARG A 125 -18.43 -10.79 -5.62
CA ARG A 125 -19.59 -10.15 -5.02
C ARG A 125 -20.48 -9.41 -6.03
N ILE A 126 -19.86 -8.67 -6.98
CA ILE A 126 -20.60 -7.90 -7.99
C ILE A 126 -21.19 -8.83 -9.05
N ALA A 127 -20.44 -9.83 -9.53
CA ALA A 127 -20.89 -10.75 -10.57
C ALA A 127 -22.17 -11.53 -10.20
N ARG A 128 -22.45 -11.69 -8.91
CA ARG A 128 -23.69 -12.36 -8.42
C ARG A 128 -24.93 -11.45 -8.39
N ARG A 129 -24.78 -10.14 -8.66
CA ARG A 129 -25.91 -9.21 -8.60
C ARG A 129 -26.82 -9.38 -9.81
N PRO A 130 -28.16 -9.42 -9.64
CA PRO A 130 -29.09 -9.45 -10.77
C PRO A 130 -28.88 -8.26 -11.72
N GLY A 131 -28.92 -8.51 -13.01
CA GLY A 131 -28.77 -7.47 -14.04
C GLY A 131 -27.33 -6.98 -14.28
N VAL A 132 -26.35 -7.64 -13.66
CA VAL A 132 -24.93 -7.39 -13.95
C VAL A 132 -24.41 -8.41 -14.96
N ALA A 133 -23.78 -7.93 -16.01
CA ALA A 133 -23.00 -8.75 -16.93
C ALA A 133 -21.51 -8.52 -16.67
N HIS A 134 -20.76 -9.59 -16.46
CA HIS A 134 -19.30 -9.59 -16.29
C HIS A 134 -18.62 -10.03 -17.58
N ARG A 135 -17.48 -9.47 -17.86
CA ARG A 135 -16.55 -9.95 -18.90
C ARG A 135 -15.13 -9.59 -18.54
N GLU A 136 -14.20 -10.44 -18.89
CA GLU A 136 -12.78 -10.16 -18.89
C GLU A 136 -12.41 -9.44 -20.20
N LEU A 137 -11.76 -8.29 -20.10
CA LEU A 137 -11.32 -7.48 -21.25
C LEU A 137 -9.96 -7.94 -21.78
N GLY A 138 -9.17 -8.62 -20.96
CA GLY A 138 -7.82 -9.08 -21.26
C GLY A 138 -6.99 -9.17 -19.99
N LEU A 139 -5.68 -9.20 -20.16
CA LEU A 139 -4.73 -9.30 -19.06
C LEU A 139 -3.87 -8.04 -18.93
N SER A 140 -3.44 -7.71 -17.72
CA SER A 140 -2.40 -6.73 -17.47
C SER A 140 -1.03 -7.23 -17.93
N LEU A 141 -0.01 -6.37 -17.87
CA LEU A 141 1.38 -6.76 -18.20
C LEU A 141 1.90 -7.89 -17.30
N ASP A 142 1.41 -7.99 -16.08
CA ASP A 142 1.75 -9.03 -15.11
C ASP A 142 0.77 -10.23 -15.14
N GLY A 143 -0.07 -10.32 -16.18
CA GLY A 143 -0.97 -11.45 -16.37
C GLY A 143 -2.21 -11.45 -15.48
N GLN A 144 -2.53 -10.34 -14.82
CA GLN A 144 -3.74 -10.23 -14.01
C GLN A 144 -4.97 -9.89 -14.88
N PRO A 145 -6.14 -10.47 -14.61
CA PRO A 145 -7.35 -10.20 -15.38
C PRO A 145 -7.80 -8.74 -15.23
N ILE A 146 -8.27 -8.17 -16.35
CA ILE A 146 -8.91 -6.86 -16.39
C ILE A 146 -10.42 -7.10 -16.51
N ASP A 147 -11.10 -6.95 -15.39
CA ASP A 147 -12.52 -7.21 -15.28
C ASP A 147 -13.37 -6.00 -15.66
N ALA A 148 -14.49 -6.25 -16.32
CA ALA A 148 -15.49 -5.24 -16.64
C ALA A 148 -16.89 -5.70 -16.29
N PHE A 149 -17.69 -4.77 -15.79
CA PHE A 149 -19.10 -4.98 -15.51
C PHE A 149 -19.96 -4.04 -16.34
N THR A 150 -21.09 -4.56 -16.80
CA THR A 150 -22.12 -3.76 -17.44
C THR A 150 -23.41 -3.87 -16.64
N LEU A 151 -24.02 -2.73 -16.32
CA LEU A 151 -25.31 -2.62 -15.67
C LEU A 151 -26.28 -1.82 -16.52
N GLY A 152 -27.51 -2.31 -16.63
CA GLY A 152 -28.59 -1.61 -17.31
C GLY A 152 -28.53 -1.72 -18.84
N SER A 153 -29.53 -1.12 -19.50
CA SER A 153 -29.73 -1.20 -20.96
C SER A 153 -30.20 0.13 -21.55
N GLY A 154 -29.97 1.25 -20.86
CA GLY A 154 -30.36 2.57 -21.32
C GLY A 154 -29.58 3.05 -22.55
N ALA A 155 -30.13 4.05 -23.27
CA ALA A 155 -29.49 4.63 -24.45
C ALA A 155 -28.22 5.45 -24.12
N LYS A 156 -28.10 5.94 -22.89
CA LYS A 156 -26.91 6.65 -22.42
C LYS A 156 -25.98 5.68 -21.73
N GLN A 157 -24.68 5.80 -22.00
CA GLN A 157 -23.63 5.00 -21.38
C GLN A 157 -22.74 5.88 -20.49
N VAL A 158 -22.40 5.38 -19.31
CA VAL A 158 -21.42 5.99 -18.40
C VAL A 158 -20.30 4.98 -18.20
N TRP A 159 -19.06 5.43 -18.40
CA TRP A 159 -17.88 4.62 -18.18
C TRP A 159 -17.20 5.05 -16.88
N LEU A 160 -16.95 4.08 -16.00
CA LEU A 160 -16.20 4.25 -14.77
C LEU A 160 -14.93 3.41 -14.85
N TYR A 161 -13.80 4.05 -14.65
CA TYR A 161 -12.51 3.39 -14.63
C TYR A 161 -11.95 3.45 -13.22
N ALA A 162 -11.44 2.33 -12.73
CA ALA A 162 -10.70 2.26 -11.48
C ALA A 162 -9.35 1.58 -11.72
N ARG A 163 -8.39 1.97 -10.94
CA ARG A 163 -7.02 1.44 -10.99
C ARG A 163 -6.62 0.94 -9.61
#